data_6ab9ae9b875331ceb8d7a2215650b212
#
_entry.id   6ab9ae9b875331ceb8d7a2215650b212
#
_cell.length_a   1.000
_cell.length_b   1.000
_cell.length_c   1.000
_cell.angle_alpha   90.00
_cell.angle_beta   90.00
_cell.angle_gamma   90.00
#
_symmetry.space_group_name_H-M   'P 1'
#
loop_
_entity.id
_entity.type
_entity.pdbx_description
1 polymer ?
#
loop_
_entity_poly.entity_id
_entity_poly.type
_entity_poly.pdbx_seq_one_letter_code
_entity_poly.pdbx_strand_id
1 'polypeptide(L)'
;MTVRIDGTNSTANPAITGADTDTGLQLGTDEIQFVTGGTNRATVESNGNLTIEDGNLVVADGHGIDFSNTANSSGSMSSELLDDYEEGTWTPTFSEEGNASFAVDSYEHQSGHYTKIGTLVYIYGVLRPTGTSNASTGALLIDGLPFTPVLSSTNGHSGGRRYMNFIVIGGSGAPTNEAPHSLRLENNTTSARCFKWDDLTNLDQIASATAAMLRSGGDTHVAFFGSYPTT
;
A
#
# COMPACT_ATOMS: atom_id res chain seq x y z
N MET A 1 2.85 4.64 -47.20
CA MET A 1 3.84 4.62 -46.09
C MET A 1 5.03 3.84 -46.64
N THR A 2 6.22 4.42 -46.69
CA THR A 2 7.42 3.76 -47.22
C THR A 2 8.33 3.44 -46.05
N VAL A 3 8.65 2.17 -45.85
CA VAL A 3 9.72 1.75 -44.92
C VAL A 3 11.06 2.04 -45.61
N ARG A 4 11.94 2.77 -44.97
CA ARG A 4 13.31 3.01 -45.43
C ARG A 4 14.26 2.13 -44.65
N ILE A 5 15.16 1.47 -45.36
CA ILE A 5 16.32 0.81 -44.76
C ILE A 5 17.51 1.65 -45.23
N ASP A 6 18.17 2.33 -44.31
CA ASP A 6 19.26 3.25 -44.57
C ASP A 6 20.60 2.62 -44.17
N GLY A 7 21.66 2.96 -44.91
CA GLY A 7 23.01 2.55 -44.53
C GLY A 7 23.63 3.36 -43.41
N THR A 8 22.96 4.44 -42.97
CA THR A 8 23.34 5.22 -41.80
C THR A 8 22.67 4.61 -40.57
N ASN A 9 23.39 4.46 -39.48
CA ASN A 9 22.89 3.79 -38.28
C ASN A 9 23.32 4.59 -37.05
N SER A 10 22.47 5.54 -36.65
CA SER A 10 22.65 6.40 -35.47
C SER A 10 21.28 6.76 -34.88
N THR A 11 21.24 7.29 -33.68
CA THR A 11 19.99 7.75 -33.06
C THR A 11 19.32 8.89 -33.84
N ALA A 12 20.11 9.76 -34.49
CA ALA A 12 19.58 10.81 -35.35
C ALA A 12 19.07 10.27 -36.71
N ASN A 13 19.56 9.10 -37.15
CA ASN A 13 19.17 8.43 -38.39
C ASN A 13 19.18 6.92 -38.17
N PRO A 14 18.12 6.35 -37.57
CA PRO A 14 18.01 4.91 -37.35
C PRO A 14 18.05 4.11 -38.67
N ALA A 15 18.56 2.88 -38.63
CA ALA A 15 18.69 2.03 -39.81
C ALA A 15 17.36 1.66 -40.46
N ILE A 16 16.28 1.59 -39.71
CA ILE A 16 14.92 1.28 -40.18
C ILE A 16 13.99 2.41 -39.72
N THR A 17 13.50 3.20 -40.68
CA THR A 17 12.65 4.38 -40.42
C THR A 17 11.40 4.41 -41.29
N GLY A 18 10.44 5.26 -40.92
CA GLY A 18 9.33 5.66 -41.77
C GLY A 18 9.61 6.98 -42.53
N ALA A 19 8.56 7.80 -42.66
CA ALA A 19 8.69 9.16 -43.22
C ALA A 19 9.41 10.11 -42.26
N ASP A 20 9.29 9.84 -40.95
CA ASP A 20 10.05 10.48 -39.89
C ASP A 20 11.43 9.79 -39.81
N THR A 21 12.50 10.56 -40.06
CA THR A 21 13.84 9.99 -40.27
C THR A 21 14.62 9.81 -38.98
N ASP A 22 14.13 10.32 -37.85
CA ASP A 22 14.76 10.21 -36.53
C ASP A 22 13.95 9.33 -35.56
N THR A 23 12.96 8.59 -36.09
CA THR A 23 12.17 7.61 -35.36
C THR A 23 12.25 6.25 -36.05
N GLY A 24 12.69 5.21 -35.31
CA GLY A 24 12.87 3.88 -35.88
C GLY A 24 13.69 2.94 -35.04
N LEU A 25 14.31 1.95 -35.69
CA LEU A 25 15.23 0.99 -35.06
C LEU A 25 16.66 1.28 -35.48
N GLN A 26 17.53 1.45 -34.50
CA GLN A 26 18.97 1.46 -34.68
C GLN A 26 19.52 0.07 -34.37
N LEU A 27 20.32 -0.47 -35.29
CA LEU A 27 20.95 -1.79 -35.14
C LEU A 27 22.43 -1.58 -34.79
N GLY A 28 22.78 -1.83 -33.51
CA GLY A 28 24.16 -1.77 -33.05
C GLY A 28 24.90 -3.10 -33.20
N THR A 29 26.11 -3.20 -32.63
CA THR A 29 26.80 -4.48 -32.51
C THR A 29 26.15 -5.30 -31.38
N ASP A 30 25.43 -6.36 -31.75
CA ASP A 30 24.75 -7.27 -30.87
C ASP A 30 23.65 -6.59 -29.99
N GLU A 31 23.10 -5.44 -30.45
CA GLU A 31 22.01 -4.71 -29.74
C GLU A 31 20.98 -4.14 -30.72
N ILE A 32 19.78 -3.92 -30.23
CA ILE A 32 18.70 -3.25 -30.98
C ILE A 32 18.18 -2.08 -30.13
N GLN A 33 18.20 -0.87 -30.67
CA GLN A 33 17.70 0.32 -30.02
C GLN A 33 16.38 0.78 -30.64
N PHE A 34 15.43 1.16 -29.80
CA PHE A 34 14.17 1.79 -30.17
C PHE A 34 14.33 3.30 -30.04
N VAL A 35 14.29 4.00 -31.15
CA VAL A 35 14.57 5.44 -31.22
C VAL A 35 13.29 6.20 -31.55
N THR A 36 13.04 7.31 -30.86
CA THR A 36 12.02 8.30 -31.25
C THR A 36 12.55 9.71 -31.07
N GLY A 37 12.35 10.59 -32.09
CA GLY A 37 12.82 11.97 -32.02
C GLY A 37 14.34 12.06 -31.83
N GLY A 38 15.11 11.17 -32.46
CA GLY A 38 16.57 11.13 -32.34
C GLY A 38 17.11 10.70 -30.98
N THR A 39 16.25 10.18 -30.08
CA THR A 39 16.61 9.74 -28.72
C THR A 39 16.37 8.26 -28.57
N ASN A 40 17.35 7.51 -28.05
CA ASN A 40 17.17 6.12 -27.67
C ASN A 40 16.21 6.01 -26.48
N ARG A 41 15.14 5.21 -26.61
CA ARG A 41 14.12 5.01 -25.57
C ARG A 41 14.24 3.66 -24.89
N ALA A 42 14.61 2.64 -25.64
CA ALA A 42 14.81 1.30 -25.10
C ALA A 42 15.84 0.55 -25.91
N THR A 43 16.59 -0.36 -25.27
CA THR A 43 17.62 -1.20 -25.88
C THR A 43 17.41 -2.65 -25.52
N VAL A 44 17.43 -3.54 -26.51
CA VAL A 44 17.72 -4.96 -26.26
C VAL A 44 19.23 -5.11 -26.35
N GLU A 45 19.86 -5.37 -25.21
CA GLU A 45 21.32 -5.43 -25.06
C GLU A 45 21.90 -6.79 -25.51
N SER A 46 23.21 -6.83 -25.75
CA SER A 46 23.93 -8.03 -26.16
C SER A 46 23.81 -9.21 -25.15
N ASN A 47 23.57 -8.93 -23.88
CA ASN A 47 23.34 -9.92 -22.85
C ASN A 47 21.87 -10.42 -22.79
N GLY A 48 20.98 -9.86 -23.63
CA GLY A 48 19.57 -10.18 -23.71
C GLY A 48 18.66 -9.36 -22.77
N ASN A 49 19.19 -8.39 -22.01
CA ASN A 49 18.37 -7.50 -21.21
C ASN A 49 17.59 -6.52 -22.09
N LEU A 50 16.38 -6.15 -21.68
CA LEU A 50 15.65 -4.99 -22.18
C LEU A 50 15.80 -3.84 -21.19
N THR A 51 16.50 -2.79 -21.60
CA THR A 51 16.71 -1.56 -20.83
C THR A 51 15.78 -0.46 -21.34
N ILE A 52 15.06 0.23 -20.47
CA ILE A 52 14.31 1.44 -20.76
C ILE A 52 15.21 2.63 -20.42
N GLU A 53 15.68 3.35 -21.43
CA GLU A 53 16.67 4.43 -21.29
C GLU A 53 16.02 5.75 -20.87
N ASP A 54 14.83 6.03 -21.43
CA ASP A 54 14.12 7.27 -21.18
C ASP A 54 12.61 7.05 -21.30
N GLY A 55 11.92 7.17 -20.16
CA GLY A 55 10.50 6.91 -20.02
C GLY A 55 10.19 5.78 -19.03
N ASN A 56 8.95 5.34 -19.03
CA ASN A 56 8.45 4.27 -18.18
C ASN A 56 7.93 3.11 -19.03
N LEU A 57 7.96 1.89 -18.46
CA LEU A 57 7.17 0.79 -18.99
C LEU A 57 5.72 0.98 -18.52
N VAL A 58 4.84 1.36 -19.46
CA VAL A 58 3.41 1.52 -19.17
C VAL A 58 2.68 0.28 -19.67
N VAL A 59 2.06 -0.45 -18.75
CA VAL A 59 1.19 -1.59 -19.06
C VAL A 59 -0.27 -1.15 -18.94
N ALA A 60 -1.15 -1.72 -19.76
CA ALA A 60 -2.59 -1.43 -19.69
C ALA A 60 -3.20 -2.04 -18.42
N ASP A 61 -4.36 -1.52 -18.02
CA ASP A 61 -5.14 -2.05 -16.90
C ASP A 61 -5.40 -3.56 -17.05
N GLY A 62 -5.20 -4.34 -15.99
CA GLY A 62 -5.29 -5.80 -15.99
C GLY A 62 -4.11 -6.51 -16.69
N HIS A 63 -3.06 -5.80 -17.05
CA HIS A 63 -1.83 -6.36 -17.61
C HIS A 63 -0.64 -6.02 -16.70
N GLY A 64 0.44 -6.81 -16.77
CA GLY A 64 1.60 -6.65 -15.90
C GLY A 64 2.81 -7.41 -16.37
N ILE A 65 3.72 -7.69 -15.45
CA ILE A 65 4.90 -8.54 -15.70
C ILE A 65 4.56 -9.96 -15.28
N ASP A 66 4.64 -10.89 -16.23
CA ASP A 66 4.35 -12.30 -16.03
C ASP A 66 5.65 -13.08 -15.69
N PHE A 67 5.67 -13.70 -14.51
CA PHE A 67 6.76 -14.54 -14.00
C PHE A 67 6.47 -16.02 -14.12
N SER A 68 5.41 -16.44 -14.81
CA SER A 68 4.95 -17.84 -14.90
C SER A 68 6.00 -18.81 -15.48
N ASN A 69 7.04 -18.29 -16.12
CA ASN A 69 8.14 -19.08 -16.65
C ASN A 69 9.25 -19.38 -15.62
N THR A 70 9.11 -18.91 -14.38
CA THR A 70 10.03 -19.23 -13.29
C THR A 70 9.66 -20.57 -12.65
N ALA A 71 10.65 -21.26 -12.04
CA ALA A 71 10.38 -22.52 -11.38
C ALA A 71 9.56 -22.30 -10.10
N ASN A 72 8.42 -23.00 -10.01
CA ASN A 72 7.52 -22.91 -8.84
C ASN A 72 8.12 -23.62 -7.62
N SER A 73 7.79 -23.07 -6.44
CA SER A 73 8.01 -23.75 -5.17
C SER A 73 6.99 -24.91 -4.98
N SER A 74 7.09 -25.65 -3.86
CA SER A 74 6.14 -26.72 -3.51
C SER A 74 4.73 -26.21 -3.11
N GLY A 75 4.48 -24.91 -3.12
CA GLY A 75 3.18 -24.32 -2.87
C GLY A 75 2.25 -24.37 -4.09
N SER A 76 0.95 -24.14 -3.86
CA SER A 76 0.00 -23.91 -4.95
C SER A 76 0.06 -22.45 -5.39
N MET A 77 0.47 -22.20 -6.63
CA MET A 77 0.48 -20.88 -7.24
C MET A 77 -0.92 -20.53 -7.73
N SER A 78 -1.38 -19.32 -7.44
CA SER A 78 -2.65 -18.79 -7.95
C SER A 78 -2.46 -17.78 -9.07
N SER A 79 -1.33 -17.04 -9.06
CA SER A 79 -0.93 -16.09 -10.10
C SER A 79 0.55 -15.79 -9.97
N GLU A 80 1.21 -15.57 -11.10
CA GLU A 80 2.60 -15.08 -11.21
C GLU A 80 2.64 -13.78 -12.02
N LEU A 81 1.49 -13.16 -12.26
CA LEU A 81 1.35 -11.86 -12.89
C LEU A 81 1.43 -10.75 -11.83
N LEU A 82 2.39 -9.85 -11.97
CA LEU A 82 2.45 -8.60 -11.23
C LEU A 82 1.74 -7.51 -12.05
N ASP A 83 0.46 -7.32 -11.81
CA ASP A 83 -0.44 -6.46 -12.59
C ASP A 83 -0.99 -5.26 -11.83
N ASP A 84 -0.73 -5.18 -10.52
CA ASP A 84 -1.28 -4.15 -9.67
C ASP A 84 -0.22 -3.65 -8.66
N TYR A 85 0.24 -2.42 -8.90
CA TYR A 85 1.08 -1.67 -7.98
C TYR A 85 0.53 -0.25 -7.83
N GLU A 86 0.25 0.13 -6.59
CA GLU A 86 -0.29 1.44 -6.28
C GLU A 86 0.32 1.99 -4.99
N GLU A 87 0.69 3.26 -5.00
CA GLU A 87 1.10 4.01 -3.82
C GLU A 87 0.20 5.23 -3.66
N GLY A 88 -0.09 5.58 -2.41
CA GLY A 88 -0.89 6.76 -2.18
C GLY A 88 -0.97 7.17 -0.72
N THR A 89 -1.80 8.16 -0.49
CA THR A 89 -2.12 8.67 0.83
C THR A 89 -3.59 8.42 1.14
N TRP A 90 -3.90 8.31 2.43
CA TRP A 90 -5.25 8.20 2.94
C TRP A 90 -5.41 9.01 4.22
N THR A 91 -6.63 9.25 4.64
CA THR A 91 -6.92 10.07 5.82
C THR A 91 -7.56 9.18 6.89
N PRO A 92 -6.77 8.61 7.82
CA PRO A 92 -7.32 7.88 8.95
C PRO A 92 -8.09 8.81 9.87
N THR A 93 -9.16 8.30 10.49
CA THR A 93 -9.93 9.02 11.50
C THR A 93 -10.22 8.11 12.68
N PHE A 94 -10.35 8.69 13.89
CA PHE A 94 -10.91 7.96 15.02
C PHE A 94 -12.43 7.98 14.97
N SER A 95 -13.02 6.85 15.34
CA SER A 95 -14.45 6.73 15.62
C SER A 95 -14.68 5.84 16.83
N GLU A 96 -15.90 5.78 17.32
CA GLU A 96 -16.31 4.93 18.41
C GLU A 96 -17.45 4.01 17.99
N GLU A 97 -17.28 2.73 18.23
CA GLU A 97 -18.29 1.73 17.87
C GLU A 97 -19.62 2.00 18.59
N GLY A 98 -20.69 2.10 17.77
CA GLY A 98 -22.05 2.31 18.28
C GLY A 98 -22.34 3.73 18.78
N ASN A 99 -21.41 4.67 18.66
CA ASN A 99 -21.58 6.05 19.12
C ASN A 99 -21.46 7.06 17.96
N ALA A 100 -22.56 7.36 17.31
CA ALA A 100 -22.59 8.36 16.22
C ALA A 100 -22.36 9.81 16.69
N SER A 101 -22.39 10.05 18.00
CA SER A 101 -22.18 11.40 18.57
C SER A 101 -20.72 11.63 18.97
N PHE A 102 -19.86 10.59 18.92
CA PHE A 102 -18.44 10.75 19.15
C PHE A 102 -17.83 11.65 18.06
N ALA A 103 -17.02 12.59 18.46
CA ALA A 103 -16.31 13.46 17.52
C ALA A 103 -14.88 13.74 18.02
N VAL A 104 -13.97 13.88 17.07
CA VAL A 104 -12.64 14.45 17.30
C VAL A 104 -12.73 15.94 16.97
N ASP A 105 -12.28 16.79 17.87
CA ASP A 105 -12.37 18.25 17.71
C ASP A 105 -11.55 18.73 16.50
N SER A 106 -10.31 18.29 16.43
CA SER A 106 -9.42 18.44 15.28
C SER A 106 -8.20 17.52 15.44
N TYR A 107 -7.34 17.45 14.43
CA TYR A 107 -6.09 16.70 14.47
C TYR A 107 -4.91 17.67 14.33
N GLU A 108 -3.91 17.52 15.19
CA GLU A 108 -2.61 18.16 15.01
C GLU A 108 -1.78 17.41 13.95
N HIS A 109 -1.88 16.07 13.96
CA HIS A 109 -1.35 15.21 12.91
C HIS A 109 -2.40 14.19 12.48
N GLN A 110 -2.63 14.12 11.18
CA GLN A 110 -3.53 13.15 10.56
C GLN A 110 -2.97 12.80 9.18
N SER A 111 -2.34 11.66 9.08
CA SER A 111 -1.75 11.21 7.81
C SER A 111 -1.72 9.70 7.73
N GLY A 112 -1.90 9.20 6.52
CA GLY A 112 -1.77 7.80 6.18
C GLY A 112 -1.11 7.65 4.81
N HIS A 113 -0.29 6.63 4.67
CA HIS A 113 0.33 6.22 3.42
C HIS A 113 0.06 4.75 3.20
N TYR A 114 -0.03 4.34 1.95
CA TYR A 114 -0.17 2.94 1.60
C TYR A 114 0.67 2.59 0.37
N THR A 115 1.02 1.32 0.29
CA THR A 115 1.55 0.67 -0.90
C THR A 115 0.76 -0.62 -1.10
N LYS A 116 0.21 -0.81 -2.30
CA LYS A 116 -0.47 -2.03 -2.72
C LYS A 116 0.37 -2.75 -3.76
N ILE A 117 0.56 -4.05 -3.59
CA ILE A 117 1.23 -4.92 -4.55
C ILE A 117 0.34 -6.16 -4.73
N GLY A 118 -0.27 -6.29 -5.88
CA GLY A 118 -1.30 -7.28 -6.10
C GLY A 118 -2.41 -7.18 -5.04
N THR A 119 -2.67 -8.24 -4.32
CA THR A 119 -3.68 -8.25 -3.25
C THR A 119 -3.15 -7.85 -1.87
N LEU A 120 -1.87 -7.51 -1.72
CA LEU A 120 -1.28 -7.12 -0.44
C LEU A 120 -1.23 -5.59 -0.31
N VAL A 121 -1.87 -5.07 0.72
CA VAL A 121 -1.79 -3.65 1.11
C VAL A 121 -0.93 -3.52 2.35
N TYR A 122 0.10 -2.69 2.28
CA TYR A 122 0.84 -2.20 3.43
C TYR A 122 0.37 -0.79 3.76
N ILE A 123 0.11 -0.50 5.03
CA ILE A 123 -0.29 0.82 5.51
C ILE A 123 0.64 1.32 6.61
N TYR A 124 0.79 2.64 6.65
CA TYR A 124 1.33 3.40 7.76
C TYR A 124 0.42 4.58 8.03
N GLY A 125 0.19 4.92 9.31
CA GLY A 125 -0.62 6.08 9.67
C GLY A 125 -0.22 6.68 11.00
N VAL A 126 -0.49 8.00 11.13
CA VAL A 126 -0.30 8.76 12.35
C VAL A 126 -1.55 9.57 12.63
N LEU A 127 -2.00 9.54 13.89
CA LEU A 127 -3.13 10.31 14.40
C LEU A 127 -2.74 10.98 15.71
N ARG A 128 -2.90 12.31 15.78
CA ARG A 128 -2.78 13.10 17.01
C ARG A 128 -3.98 14.02 17.13
N PRO A 129 -5.05 13.59 17.84
CA PRO A 129 -6.20 14.44 18.07
C PRO A 129 -5.85 15.57 19.04
N THR A 130 -6.47 16.73 18.88
CA THR A 130 -6.35 17.87 19.83
C THR A 130 -7.33 17.75 20.99
N GLY A 131 -8.39 16.99 20.79
CA GLY A 131 -9.42 16.70 21.79
C GLY A 131 -10.52 15.85 21.19
N THR A 132 -11.38 15.34 22.04
CA THR A 132 -12.55 14.57 21.66
C THR A 132 -13.76 14.98 22.49
N SER A 133 -14.94 14.91 21.89
CA SER A 133 -16.23 15.15 22.54
C SER A 133 -17.08 13.88 22.48
N ASN A 134 -17.95 13.73 23.49
CA ASN A 134 -18.88 12.61 23.63
C ASN A 134 -18.22 11.20 23.61
N ALA A 135 -16.93 11.10 23.99
CA ALA A 135 -16.28 9.82 24.13
C ALA A 135 -16.89 8.99 25.25
N SER A 136 -17.17 7.73 24.99
CA SER A 136 -17.78 6.80 25.97
C SER A 136 -16.95 5.52 26.12
N THR A 137 -17.57 4.45 26.53
CA THR A 137 -16.92 3.14 26.74
C THR A 137 -16.98 2.22 25.53
N GLY A 138 -17.44 2.72 24.38
CA GLY A 138 -17.43 1.99 23.11
C GLY A 138 -16.00 1.74 22.61
N ALA A 139 -15.84 0.74 21.78
CA ALA A 139 -14.52 0.41 21.24
C ALA A 139 -14.01 1.53 20.33
N LEU A 140 -12.74 1.89 20.52
CA LEU A 140 -12.04 2.82 19.64
C LEU A 140 -11.72 2.16 18.31
N LEU A 141 -12.07 2.85 17.23
CA LEU A 141 -11.80 2.41 15.85
C LEU A 141 -10.90 3.43 15.14
N ILE A 142 -10.16 2.95 14.16
CA ILE A 142 -9.54 3.76 13.11
C ILE A 142 -10.28 3.45 11.83
N ASP A 143 -10.87 4.46 11.22
CA ASP A 143 -11.66 4.37 10.01
C ASP A 143 -10.93 4.90 8.80
N GLY A 144 -11.48 4.62 7.61
CA GLY A 144 -11.02 5.14 6.33
C GLY A 144 -9.86 4.36 5.73
N LEU A 145 -9.70 3.06 6.05
CA LEU A 145 -8.70 2.21 5.40
C LEU A 145 -8.80 2.36 3.87
N PRO A 146 -7.66 2.46 3.16
CA PRO A 146 -7.65 2.74 1.72
C PRO A 146 -8.31 1.65 0.87
N PHE A 147 -8.28 0.41 1.35
CA PHE A 147 -8.92 -0.74 0.70
C PHE A 147 -9.65 -1.58 1.74
N THR A 148 -10.74 -2.20 1.31
CA THR A 148 -11.50 -3.13 2.17
C THR A 148 -10.71 -4.42 2.38
N PRO A 149 -10.41 -4.81 3.62
CA PRO A 149 -9.73 -6.07 3.89
C PRO A 149 -10.57 -7.28 3.49
N VAL A 150 -9.95 -8.24 2.81
CA VAL A 150 -10.51 -9.56 2.55
C VAL A 150 -9.79 -10.57 3.43
N LEU A 151 -10.45 -11.00 4.50
CA LEU A 151 -9.89 -11.91 5.47
C LEU A 151 -10.51 -13.30 5.30
N SER A 152 -9.71 -14.26 4.80
CA SER A 152 -10.19 -15.62 4.60
C SER A 152 -10.48 -16.31 5.93
N SER A 153 -11.66 -16.90 6.06
CA SER A 153 -12.04 -17.74 7.19
C SER A 153 -11.35 -19.12 7.19
N THR A 154 -10.67 -19.48 6.10
CA THR A 154 -10.06 -20.81 5.91
C THR A 154 -8.74 -21.01 6.66
N ASN A 155 -8.13 -19.97 7.19
CA ASN A 155 -6.82 -20.07 7.87
C ASN A 155 -6.92 -20.36 9.39
N GLY A 156 -7.95 -21.07 9.84
CA GLY A 156 -8.03 -21.59 11.21
C GLY A 156 -8.35 -20.57 12.31
N HIS A 157 -8.48 -19.29 11.98
CA HIS A 157 -8.92 -18.26 12.90
C HIS A 157 -10.40 -17.99 12.62
N SER A 158 -11.27 -18.45 13.49
CA SER A 158 -12.70 -18.19 13.37
C SER A 158 -12.97 -16.68 13.32
N GLY A 159 -13.48 -16.21 12.17
CA GLY A 159 -13.89 -14.83 11.97
C GLY A 159 -12.95 -13.97 11.11
N GLY A 160 -11.93 -14.53 10.43
CA GLY A 160 -11.13 -13.76 9.45
C GLY A 160 -10.49 -12.49 10.03
N ARG A 161 -9.90 -12.58 11.22
CA ARG A 161 -9.32 -11.42 11.91
C ARG A 161 -7.83 -11.34 11.66
N ARG A 162 -7.31 -10.13 11.37
CA ARG A 162 -5.88 -9.87 11.31
C ARG A 162 -5.50 -8.79 12.31
N TYR A 163 -4.38 -9.02 12.99
CA TYR A 163 -3.79 -8.05 13.92
C TYR A 163 -2.62 -7.37 13.24
N MET A 164 -2.55 -6.06 13.40
CA MET A 164 -1.44 -5.22 12.95
C MET A 164 -0.74 -4.59 14.14
N ASN A 165 0.49 -4.19 13.96
CA ASN A 165 1.24 -3.47 14.98
C ASN A 165 0.66 -2.07 15.20
N PHE A 166 0.62 -1.67 16.46
CA PHE A 166 0.18 -0.37 16.89
C PHE A 166 1.18 0.16 17.92
N ILE A 167 1.67 1.35 17.70
CA ILE A 167 2.61 1.99 18.62
C ILE A 167 1.99 3.30 19.08
N VAL A 168 1.75 3.44 20.36
CA VAL A 168 1.43 4.73 20.96
C VAL A 168 2.75 5.46 21.21
N ILE A 169 2.96 6.55 20.50
CA ILE A 169 4.14 7.40 20.63
C ILE A 169 3.75 8.62 21.47
N GLY A 170 3.93 8.54 22.77
CA GLY A 170 3.78 9.68 23.67
C GLY A 170 2.35 10.03 24.05
N GLY A 171 2.24 10.70 25.16
CA GLY A 171 1.03 11.21 25.78
C GLY A 171 1.22 11.28 27.29
N SER A 172 1.47 12.49 27.82
CA SER A 172 1.45 12.67 29.26
C SER A 172 0.01 12.53 29.75
N GLY A 173 -0.35 11.34 30.24
CA GLY A 173 -1.60 11.13 30.93
C GLY A 173 -2.54 10.05 30.41
N ALA A 174 -2.18 9.25 29.39
CA ALA A 174 -2.87 7.98 29.18
C ALA A 174 -2.57 7.05 30.36
N PRO A 175 -3.57 6.41 30.96
CA PRO A 175 -3.31 5.37 31.95
C PRO A 175 -2.42 4.31 31.29
N THR A 176 -1.34 3.89 31.95
CA THR A 176 -0.34 2.96 31.42
C THR A 176 -0.91 1.61 30.98
N ASN A 177 -2.10 1.26 31.45
CA ASN A 177 -2.85 0.04 31.16
C ASN A 177 -3.97 0.21 30.12
N GLU A 178 -4.18 1.42 29.60
CA GLU A 178 -5.26 1.73 28.65
C GLU A 178 -4.72 1.96 27.21
N ALA A 179 -3.40 2.05 27.05
CA ALA A 179 -2.80 2.32 25.74
C ALA A 179 -3.03 1.16 24.77
N PRO A 180 -3.55 1.40 23.55
CA PRO A 180 -3.65 0.36 22.55
C PRO A 180 -2.27 -0.15 22.15
N HIS A 181 -2.19 -1.43 21.84
CA HIS A 181 -0.95 -2.06 21.38
C HIS A 181 -1.11 -2.79 20.05
N SER A 182 -2.34 -3.02 19.60
CA SER A 182 -2.61 -3.69 18.32
C SER A 182 -3.90 -3.19 17.68
N LEU A 183 -3.95 -3.31 16.37
CA LEU A 183 -5.14 -3.12 15.56
C LEU A 183 -5.66 -4.46 15.09
N ARG A 184 -6.95 -4.65 15.09
CA ARG A 184 -7.61 -5.79 14.48
C ARG A 184 -8.48 -5.33 13.32
N LEU A 185 -8.20 -5.86 12.16
CA LEU A 185 -9.05 -5.71 10.99
C LEU A 185 -10.20 -6.72 11.04
N GLU A 186 -11.34 -6.33 10.54
CA GLU A 186 -12.50 -7.18 10.35
C GLU A 186 -12.83 -7.28 8.86
N ASN A 187 -13.39 -8.41 8.45
CA ASN A 187 -13.70 -8.66 7.05
C ASN A 187 -14.78 -7.69 6.54
N ASN A 188 -14.61 -7.22 5.31
CA ASN A 188 -15.58 -6.35 4.61
C ASN A 188 -15.87 -5.00 5.32
N THR A 189 -14.94 -4.48 6.11
CA THR A 189 -15.05 -3.15 6.70
C THR A 189 -13.81 -2.33 6.38
N THR A 190 -13.95 -1.01 6.32
CA THR A 190 -12.81 -0.08 6.20
C THR A 190 -12.37 0.46 7.55
N SER A 191 -12.69 -0.26 8.62
CA SER A 191 -12.39 0.11 10.00
C SER A 191 -11.47 -0.92 10.65
N ALA A 192 -10.58 -0.45 11.50
CA ALA A 192 -9.73 -1.27 12.34
C ALA A 192 -10.02 -0.99 13.82
N ARG A 193 -10.24 -2.01 14.62
CA ARG A 193 -10.49 -1.90 16.05
C ARG A 193 -9.19 -1.85 16.83
N CYS A 194 -9.08 -0.90 17.75
CA CYS A 194 -7.95 -0.79 18.67
C CYS A 194 -8.09 -1.76 19.85
N PHE A 195 -6.99 -2.43 20.21
CA PHE A 195 -6.93 -3.38 21.33
C PHE A 195 -5.87 -2.96 22.35
N LYS A 196 -6.17 -3.22 23.61
CA LYS A 196 -5.29 -3.04 24.77
C LYS A 196 -5.13 -4.34 25.56
N TRP A 197 -4.15 -4.41 26.44
CA TRP A 197 -4.09 -5.45 27.47
C TRP A 197 -5.19 -5.18 28.51
N ASP A 198 -6.00 -6.19 28.83
CA ASP A 198 -7.11 -6.02 29.79
C ASP A 198 -6.60 -5.96 31.22
N ASP A 199 -5.54 -6.70 31.53
CA ASP A 199 -4.90 -6.73 32.85
C ASP A 199 -3.39 -6.92 32.70
N LEU A 200 -2.59 -6.03 33.30
CA LEU A 200 -1.13 -6.15 33.35
C LEU A 200 -0.65 -7.31 34.24
N THR A 201 -1.52 -7.86 35.09
CA THR A 201 -1.20 -9.00 35.93
C THR A 201 -1.54 -10.34 35.29
N ASN A 202 -2.33 -10.32 34.20
CA ASN A 202 -2.78 -11.51 33.47
C ASN A 202 -2.74 -11.21 31.94
N LEU A 203 -1.56 -11.37 31.33
CA LEU A 203 -1.26 -11.00 29.95
C LEU A 203 -1.97 -11.86 28.88
N ASP A 204 -2.86 -12.76 29.24
CA ASP A 204 -3.60 -13.63 28.33
C ASP A 204 -4.95 -13.05 27.87
N GLN A 205 -5.34 -11.87 28.35
CA GLN A 205 -6.58 -11.23 27.93
C GLN A 205 -6.34 -9.95 27.16
N ILE A 206 -6.95 -9.87 25.97
CA ILE A 206 -6.95 -8.70 25.10
C ILE A 206 -8.36 -8.12 25.08
N ALA A 207 -8.51 -6.85 25.46
CA ALA A 207 -9.77 -6.13 25.40
C ALA A 207 -9.73 -5.04 24.31
N SER A 208 -10.90 -4.60 23.84
CA SER A 208 -10.99 -3.41 22.98
C SER A 208 -10.56 -2.18 23.79
N ALA A 209 -9.69 -1.37 23.22
CA ALA A 209 -9.43 -0.03 23.73
C ALA A 209 -10.71 0.82 23.58
N THR A 210 -11.01 1.68 24.55
CA THR A 210 -12.21 2.51 24.52
C THR A 210 -11.92 3.93 24.01
N ALA A 211 -12.89 4.60 23.44
CA ALA A 211 -12.73 5.99 22.98
C ALA A 211 -12.42 6.96 24.13
N ALA A 212 -12.82 6.64 25.36
CA ALA A 212 -12.51 7.43 26.55
C ALA A 212 -10.99 7.54 26.85
N MET A 213 -10.15 6.68 26.27
CA MET A 213 -8.68 6.81 26.36
C MET A 213 -8.14 8.01 25.59
N LEU A 214 -8.85 8.47 24.57
CA LEU A 214 -8.52 9.71 23.83
C LEU A 214 -9.00 10.89 24.67
N ARG A 215 -8.14 11.42 25.55
CA ARG A 215 -8.54 12.50 26.44
C ARG A 215 -8.81 13.83 25.74
N SER A 216 -9.78 14.55 26.24
CA SER A 216 -9.97 15.98 25.96
C SER A 216 -8.77 16.75 26.52
N GLY A 217 -7.99 17.39 25.65
CA GLY A 217 -6.80 18.15 26.03
C GLY A 217 -5.47 17.51 25.60
N GLY A 218 -5.47 16.57 24.85
CA GLY A 218 -4.85 16.12 23.71
C GLY A 218 -3.35 15.85 23.59
N ASP A 219 -2.74 14.91 24.32
CA ASP A 219 -1.39 14.44 23.96
C ASP A 219 -1.36 12.95 23.51
N THR A 220 -2.50 12.42 23.07
CA THR A 220 -2.50 11.04 22.56
C THR A 220 -1.97 11.02 21.12
N HIS A 221 -0.74 10.58 20.94
CA HIS A 221 -0.11 10.41 19.65
C HIS A 221 -0.04 8.93 19.30
N VAL A 222 -0.66 8.56 18.20
CA VAL A 222 -0.79 7.18 17.76
C VAL A 222 -0.16 7.03 16.39
N ALA A 223 0.79 6.11 16.27
CA ALA A 223 1.29 5.63 14.99
C ALA A 223 0.98 4.14 14.86
N PHE A 224 0.61 3.73 13.67
CA PHE A 224 0.31 2.33 13.37
C PHE A 224 0.82 1.96 11.99
N PHE A 225 1.12 0.69 11.81
CA PHE A 225 1.55 0.13 10.54
C PHE A 225 1.23 -1.35 10.48
N GLY A 226 1.11 -1.86 9.27
CA GLY A 226 0.86 -3.27 9.04
C GLY A 226 0.45 -3.56 7.62
N SER A 227 0.10 -4.81 7.36
CA SER A 227 -0.34 -5.25 6.05
C SER A 227 -1.57 -6.14 6.13
N TYR A 228 -2.38 -6.09 5.08
CA TYR A 228 -3.58 -6.90 4.96
C TYR A 228 -3.89 -7.22 3.50
N PRO A 229 -4.59 -8.34 3.23
CA PRO A 229 -5.05 -8.66 1.89
C PRO A 229 -6.32 -7.88 1.54
N THR A 230 -6.44 -7.53 0.26
CA THR A 230 -7.62 -6.96 -0.38
C THR A 230 -7.95 -7.73 -1.66
N THR A 231 -9.01 -7.35 -2.34
CA THR A 231 -9.34 -7.87 -3.68
C THR A 231 -8.58 -7.10 -4.73
#